data_f2a28fce28e8fc7dba0fd783133422f8
#
_entry.id   f2a28fce28e8fc7dba0fd783133422f8
#
_cell.length_a   1.000
_cell.length_b   1.000
_cell.length_c   1.000
_cell.angle_alpha   90.00
_cell.angle_beta   90.00
_cell.angle_gamma   90.00
#
_symmetry.space_group_name_H-M   'P 1'
#
loop_
_entity.id
_entity.type
_entity.pdbx_description
1 polymer ?
#
loop_
_entity_poly.entity_id
_entity_poly.type
_entity_poly.pdbx_seq_one_letter_code
_entity_poly.pdbx_strand_id
1 'polypeptide(L)'
;MLSDGGIPQGDCAPVPWLLSSRGYALWCRTDANGTRFELAGERISVSTRASAGPLALDILCQGTPSARLRALCRLTGFPAQLPEWAYGFWKSRDVHEHQEDVIDDFEGFRRHDIPLDAIVIDSPWATQYNTWEFNPHQFPDPRGMIARLRADGVRTVVWVTPWVNLDSRNGQIPPQPGSERLHSQPAPNYAPAAAAGHFVAEPDGSPFVTQWWMGTGSPVDFTSRGAERWWRESAKRVLELGVEGIKADDGDGYYIPERVRLADGRSGAQAAWALGGLHRECLQRALDEVHPGAGVLFGRSGWAGQQATGLIWGGDQVSDFWSLRVLVVAALSAACSGISNFSHDIGGYLGHRLMQRCPPELLVRWLQFGCFTPLMHAHSRMPQEPWHYGGDVMDLYRDYVALHEQLVPYVRAAALTAARTGMPIIRPLCLTDGRDPRGWTVADAYGYGPALWVAPVLEEGAREREVALPRGDWIETWSGQRVRGGGDVVVSAPLERIPVWVRAGSIVVTYPAAHVAAGLGDTPEHERPLVATLWGSPRLGHTAARLPDGSRIGWRHGAWEVAAGREITLVERSL
;
A
#
# COMPACT_ATOMS: atom_id res chain seq x y z
N MET A 1 3.67 10.15 -9.35
CA MET A 1 3.48 8.99 -10.23
C MET A 1 4.15 7.81 -9.58
N LEU A 2 3.41 6.75 -9.35
CA LEU A 2 3.96 5.46 -8.94
C LEU A 2 4.37 4.74 -10.23
N SER A 3 5.66 4.48 -10.43
CA SER A 3 6.17 3.77 -11.60
C SER A 3 6.82 2.46 -11.16
N ASP A 4 6.81 1.47 -12.04
CA ASP A 4 7.49 0.18 -11.82
C ASP A 4 9.00 0.34 -11.99
N GLY A 5 9.68 0.88 -10.99
CA GLY A 5 11.14 0.84 -10.80
C GLY A 5 12.06 0.99 -12.01
N GLY A 6 11.68 1.78 -13.00
CA GLY A 6 12.49 1.99 -14.21
C GLY A 6 12.19 1.03 -15.36
N ILE A 7 11.25 0.12 -15.23
CA ILE A 7 10.68 -0.59 -16.39
C ILE A 7 9.67 0.36 -17.04
N PRO A 8 9.75 0.64 -18.35
CA PRO A 8 8.83 1.56 -19.02
C PRO A 8 7.47 0.91 -19.25
N GLN A 9 6.78 0.51 -18.18
CA GLN A 9 5.45 -0.10 -18.23
C GLN A 9 4.32 0.86 -17.92
N GLY A 10 4.61 2.15 -17.71
CA GLY A 10 3.61 3.15 -17.38
C GLY A 10 3.36 3.33 -15.88
N ASP A 11 2.44 4.22 -15.55
CA ASP A 11 2.08 4.56 -14.18
C ASP A 11 1.05 3.58 -13.64
N CYS A 12 1.34 2.90 -12.53
CA CYS A 12 0.45 1.88 -11.96
C CYS A 12 -0.80 2.49 -11.30
N ALA A 13 -0.66 3.64 -10.66
CA ALA A 13 -1.74 4.29 -9.90
C ALA A 13 -1.80 5.80 -10.18
N PRO A 14 -1.95 6.23 -11.44
CA PRO A 14 -2.02 7.64 -11.78
C PRO A 14 -3.33 8.26 -11.26
N VAL A 15 -3.23 9.53 -10.85
CA VAL A 15 -4.39 10.35 -10.51
C VAL A 15 -4.31 11.62 -11.37
N PRO A 16 -5.34 11.97 -12.16
CA PRO A 16 -5.33 13.14 -13.03
C PRO A 16 -5.51 14.44 -12.22
N TRP A 17 -4.57 14.69 -11.32
CA TRP A 17 -4.58 15.70 -10.29
C TRP A 17 -3.26 16.44 -10.21
N LEU A 18 -3.31 17.74 -9.99
CA LEU A 18 -2.18 18.61 -9.74
C LEU A 18 -2.44 19.44 -8.49
N LEU A 19 -1.59 19.33 -7.48
CA LEU A 19 -1.57 20.20 -6.30
C LEU A 19 -0.46 21.25 -6.46
N SER A 20 -0.84 22.54 -6.53
CA SER A 20 0.09 23.63 -6.80
C SER A 20 0.51 24.38 -5.54
N SER A 21 1.81 24.76 -5.47
CA SER A 21 2.33 25.71 -4.46
C SER A 21 1.76 27.12 -4.58
N ARG A 22 1.16 27.47 -5.73
CA ARG A 22 0.58 28.78 -6.01
C ARG A 22 -0.85 28.95 -5.49
N GLY A 23 -1.35 28.05 -4.63
CA GLY A 23 -2.62 28.23 -3.94
C GLY A 23 -3.86 27.62 -4.59
N TYR A 24 -3.70 26.84 -5.63
CA TYR A 24 -4.78 26.12 -6.31
C TYR A 24 -4.43 24.63 -6.52
N ALA A 25 -5.42 23.86 -6.94
CA ALA A 25 -5.24 22.51 -7.45
C ALA A 25 -6.14 22.28 -8.66
N LEU A 26 -5.77 21.34 -9.52
CA LEU A 26 -6.52 20.98 -10.72
C LEU A 26 -6.87 19.50 -10.65
N TRP A 27 -8.14 19.17 -10.90
CA TRP A 27 -8.59 17.79 -11.10
C TRP A 27 -9.26 17.66 -12.46
N CYS A 28 -8.69 16.79 -13.28
CA CYS A 28 -9.27 16.46 -14.58
C CYS A 28 -10.23 15.28 -14.41
N ARG A 29 -11.52 15.49 -14.64
CA ARG A 29 -12.54 14.43 -14.57
C ARG A 29 -12.54 13.62 -15.85
N THR A 30 -11.68 12.61 -15.90
CA THR A 30 -11.55 11.74 -17.06
C THR A 30 -11.04 10.37 -16.62
N ASP A 31 -11.48 9.32 -17.29
CA ASP A 31 -10.95 7.96 -17.19
C ASP A 31 -10.14 7.59 -18.44
N ALA A 32 -9.83 8.59 -19.25
CA ALA A 32 -9.13 8.42 -20.51
C ALA A 32 -7.62 8.27 -20.34
N ASN A 33 -7.03 7.42 -21.15
CA ASN A 33 -5.58 7.32 -21.27
C ASN A 33 -5.00 8.58 -21.97
N GLY A 34 -3.76 8.96 -21.60
CA GLY A 34 -3.02 10.05 -22.25
C GLY A 34 -3.40 11.46 -21.79
N THR A 35 -4.02 11.61 -20.60
CA THR A 35 -4.17 12.93 -19.96
C THR A 35 -2.81 13.49 -19.58
N ARG A 36 -2.50 14.71 -20.02
CA ARG A 36 -1.20 15.34 -19.86
C ARG A 36 -1.31 16.70 -19.20
N PHE A 37 -0.48 16.93 -18.19
CA PHE A 37 -0.25 18.23 -17.56
C PHE A 37 1.12 18.76 -17.99
N GLU A 38 1.15 19.89 -18.69
CA GLU A 38 2.38 20.57 -19.07
C GLU A 38 2.57 21.81 -18.22
N LEU A 39 3.68 21.85 -17.49
CA LEU A 39 4.05 22.97 -16.61
C LEU A 39 5.17 23.77 -17.27
N ALA A 40 4.86 24.93 -17.80
CA ALA A 40 5.84 25.78 -18.49
C ALA A 40 5.77 27.22 -17.95
N GLY A 41 6.74 27.60 -17.12
CA GLY A 41 6.84 28.94 -16.54
C GLY A 41 5.58 29.31 -15.76
N GLU A 42 4.80 30.27 -16.27
CA GLU A 42 3.55 30.74 -15.65
C GLU A 42 2.28 30.07 -16.22
N ARG A 43 2.45 29.23 -17.21
CA ARG A 43 1.34 28.55 -17.90
C ARG A 43 1.26 27.08 -17.49
N ILE A 44 0.03 26.61 -17.27
CA ILE A 44 -0.31 25.20 -17.18
C ILE A 44 -1.23 24.87 -18.34
N SER A 45 -0.89 23.83 -19.09
CA SER A 45 -1.77 23.26 -20.12
C SER A 45 -2.21 21.87 -19.66
N VAL A 46 -3.50 21.60 -19.76
CA VAL A 46 -4.07 20.27 -19.55
C VAL A 46 -4.69 19.82 -20.86
N SER A 47 -4.29 18.66 -21.34
CA SER A 47 -4.76 18.09 -22.58
C SER A 47 -5.09 16.62 -22.44
N THR A 48 -6.02 16.15 -23.25
CA THR A 48 -6.35 14.74 -23.44
C THR A 48 -6.54 14.47 -24.93
N ARG A 49 -6.65 13.22 -25.32
CA ARG A 49 -6.90 12.85 -26.72
C ARG A 49 -8.31 13.29 -27.12
N ALA A 50 -8.50 13.73 -28.37
CA ALA A 50 -9.82 14.12 -28.87
C ALA A 50 -10.86 12.97 -28.81
N SER A 51 -10.41 11.72 -29.00
CA SER A 51 -11.21 10.50 -28.86
C SER A 51 -11.79 10.25 -27.47
N ALA A 52 -11.21 10.89 -26.43
CA ALA A 52 -11.69 10.81 -25.05
C ALA A 52 -12.94 11.67 -24.78
N GLY A 53 -13.29 12.56 -25.70
CA GLY A 53 -14.42 13.49 -25.54
C GLY A 53 -14.04 14.79 -24.82
N PRO A 54 -15.05 15.54 -24.33
CA PRO A 54 -14.83 16.83 -23.69
C PRO A 54 -13.98 16.74 -22.42
N LEU A 55 -13.04 17.67 -22.25
CA LEU A 55 -12.25 17.83 -21.04
C LEU A 55 -13.07 18.55 -19.96
N ALA A 56 -13.27 17.91 -18.82
CA ALA A 56 -13.87 18.52 -17.64
C ALA A 56 -12.79 18.75 -16.57
N LEU A 57 -12.63 19.98 -16.12
CA LEU A 57 -11.58 20.39 -15.19
C LEU A 57 -12.17 21.13 -13.98
N ASP A 58 -11.90 20.65 -12.78
CA ASP A 58 -12.17 21.38 -11.54
C ASP A 58 -10.94 22.14 -11.08
N ILE A 59 -11.13 23.42 -10.74
CA ILE A 59 -10.11 24.27 -10.14
C ILE A 59 -10.48 24.50 -8.67
N LEU A 60 -9.64 23.99 -7.77
CA LEU A 60 -9.86 24.05 -6.33
C LEU A 60 -8.94 25.09 -5.70
N CYS A 61 -9.51 26.14 -5.11
CA CYS A 61 -8.79 27.32 -4.60
C CYS A 61 -8.86 27.46 -3.05
N GLN A 62 -9.08 26.37 -2.31
CA GLN A 62 -9.07 26.40 -0.84
C GLN A 62 -7.70 26.81 -0.30
N GLY A 63 -7.66 27.57 0.81
CA GLY A 63 -6.49 28.30 1.27
C GLY A 63 -5.23 27.48 1.58
N THR A 64 -5.34 26.20 2.03
CA THR A 64 -4.18 25.37 2.39
C THR A 64 -4.06 24.13 1.49
N PRO A 65 -2.84 23.54 1.33
CA PRO A 65 -2.68 22.29 0.61
C PRO A 65 -3.58 21.18 1.14
N SER A 66 -3.69 21.04 2.46
CA SER A 66 -4.57 20.05 3.11
C SER A 66 -6.06 20.31 2.86
N ALA A 67 -6.50 21.57 2.76
CA ALA A 67 -7.88 21.90 2.43
C ALA A 67 -8.22 21.54 0.99
N ARG A 68 -7.30 21.74 0.04
CA ARG A 68 -7.44 21.32 -1.35
C ARG A 68 -7.47 19.80 -1.49
N LEU A 69 -6.59 19.09 -0.78
CA LEU A 69 -6.59 17.63 -0.73
C LEU A 69 -7.90 17.09 -0.17
N ARG A 70 -8.40 17.69 0.92
CA ARG A 70 -9.72 17.35 1.47
C ARG A 70 -10.85 17.57 0.46
N ALA A 71 -10.77 18.63 -0.35
CA ALA A 71 -11.75 18.88 -1.40
C ALA A 71 -11.69 17.81 -2.49
N LEU A 72 -10.51 17.35 -2.91
CA LEU A 72 -10.36 16.17 -3.79
C LEU A 72 -11.05 14.95 -3.17
N CYS A 73 -10.75 14.62 -1.91
CA CYS A 73 -11.34 13.46 -1.24
C CYS A 73 -12.88 13.56 -1.12
N ARG A 74 -13.45 14.76 -1.02
CA ARG A 74 -14.91 14.93 -1.06
C ARG A 74 -15.52 14.60 -2.42
N LEU A 75 -14.77 14.78 -3.49
CA LEU A 75 -15.21 14.52 -4.85
C LEU A 75 -14.96 13.06 -5.28
N THR A 76 -13.91 12.42 -4.73
CA THR A 76 -13.42 11.12 -5.19
C THR A 76 -13.48 10.02 -4.13
N GLY A 77 -13.93 10.32 -2.92
CA GLY A 77 -13.90 9.40 -1.78
C GLY A 77 -12.75 9.68 -0.80
N PHE A 78 -13.00 9.46 0.49
CA PHE A 78 -11.96 9.52 1.52
C PHE A 78 -11.22 8.19 1.60
N PRO A 79 -9.95 8.18 2.12
CA PRO A 79 -9.23 6.94 2.36
C PRO A 79 -10.02 5.94 3.18
N ALA A 80 -9.96 4.66 2.78
CA ALA A 80 -10.64 3.59 3.48
C ALA A 80 -10.14 3.44 4.93
N GLN A 81 -11.05 3.10 5.85
CA GLN A 81 -10.69 2.55 7.14
C GLN A 81 -10.53 1.04 6.99
N LEU A 82 -9.37 0.52 7.37
CA LEU A 82 -9.05 -0.90 7.25
C LEU A 82 -9.01 -1.56 8.62
N PRO A 83 -9.19 -2.88 8.70
CA PRO A 83 -8.98 -3.63 9.93
C PRO A 83 -7.52 -3.50 10.38
N GLU A 84 -7.27 -3.87 11.62
CA GLU A 84 -5.97 -3.66 12.26
C GLU A 84 -4.83 -4.38 11.56
N TRP A 85 -5.03 -5.63 11.18
CA TRP A 85 -4.02 -6.46 10.52
C TRP A 85 -3.55 -5.91 9.16
N ALA A 86 -4.29 -5.00 8.53
CA ALA A 86 -3.89 -4.28 7.33
C ALA A 86 -2.70 -3.33 7.57
N TYR A 87 -2.36 -3.05 8.81
CA TYR A 87 -1.29 -2.15 9.21
C TYR A 87 -0.12 -2.88 9.89
N GLY A 88 -0.12 -4.20 9.91
CA GLY A 88 0.95 -5.03 10.44
C GLY A 88 1.99 -5.44 9.40
N PHE A 89 2.70 -6.52 9.67
CA PHE A 89 3.73 -7.06 8.78
C PHE A 89 3.19 -8.22 7.94
N TRP A 90 3.36 -8.13 6.62
CA TRP A 90 2.96 -9.15 5.65
C TRP A 90 4.16 -9.72 4.90
N LYS A 91 4.10 -11.02 4.61
CA LYS A 91 5.06 -11.73 3.78
C LYS A 91 4.44 -12.21 2.49
N SER A 92 5.18 -12.09 1.39
CA SER A 92 4.87 -12.64 0.08
C SER A 92 6.12 -13.25 -0.56
N ARG A 93 5.95 -14.26 -1.40
CA ARG A 93 6.92 -14.70 -2.41
C ARG A 93 6.40 -14.35 -3.80
N ASP A 94 7.32 -14.35 -4.78
CA ASP A 94 6.95 -14.30 -6.21
C ASP A 94 6.08 -15.51 -6.58
N VAL A 95 6.50 -16.72 -6.18
CA VAL A 95 5.77 -17.97 -6.41
C VAL A 95 5.87 -18.88 -5.20
N HIS A 96 4.74 -19.41 -4.77
CA HIS A 96 4.66 -20.59 -3.92
C HIS A 96 4.37 -21.78 -4.85
N GLU A 97 5.39 -22.61 -5.13
CA GLU A 97 5.22 -23.75 -6.03
C GLU A 97 4.36 -24.84 -5.41
N HIS A 98 4.43 -24.96 -4.08
CA HIS A 98 3.67 -25.94 -3.30
C HIS A 98 3.10 -25.31 -2.03
N GLN A 99 2.08 -25.94 -1.48
CA GLN A 99 1.46 -25.57 -0.22
C GLN A 99 2.49 -25.50 0.94
N GLU A 100 3.48 -26.39 0.89
CA GLU A 100 4.57 -26.46 1.85
C GLU A 100 5.41 -25.17 1.88
N ASP A 101 5.58 -24.48 0.75
CA ASP A 101 6.32 -23.21 0.70
C ASP A 101 5.65 -22.12 1.55
N VAL A 102 4.31 -22.10 1.57
CA VAL A 102 3.54 -21.18 2.42
C VAL A 102 3.76 -21.49 3.90
N ILE A 103 3.77 -22.79 4.23
CA ILE A 103 3.99 -23.27 5.60
C ILE A 103 5.45 -23.01 6.03
N ASP A 104 6.42 -23.19 5.12
CA ASP A 104 7.84 -22.94 5.40
C ASP A 104 8.10 -21.46 5.68
N ASP A 105 7.46 -20.54 4.94
CA ASP A 105 7.52 -19.11 5.25
C ASP A 105 6.94 -18.84 6.64
N PHE A 106 5.74 -19.29 6.92
CA PHE A 106 5.09 -19.11 8.22
C PHE A 106 5.97 -19.62 9.38
N GLU A 107 6.47 -20.85 9.28
CA GLU A 107 7.30 -21.45 10.33
C GLU A 107 8.69 -20.79 10.41
N GLY A 108 9.22 -20.29 9.30
CA GLY A 108 10.47 -19.54 9.25
C GLY A 108 10.38 -18.27 10.10
N PHE A 109 9.37 -17.44 9.88
CA PHE A 109 9.15 -16.22 10.68
C PHE A 109 8.91 -16.54 12.15
N ARG A 110 8.08 -17.54 12.44
CA ARG A 110 7.81 -18.01 13.81
C ARG A 110 9.07 -18.53 14.53
N ARG A 111 9.89 -19.32 13.85
CA ARG A 111 11.16 -19.89 14.41
C ARG A 111 12.16 -18.81 14.78
N HIS A 112 12.12 -17.69 14.09
CA HIS A 112 13.03 -16.57 14.30
C HIS A 112 12.43 -15.45 15.14
N ASP A 113 11.28 -15.66 15.75
CA ASP A 113 10.56 -14.69 16.59
C ASP A 113 10.32 -13.37 15.86
N ILE A 114 9.96 -13.43 14.58
CA ILE A 114 9.58 -12.26 13.76
C ILE A 114 8.06 -12.22 13.64
N PRO A 115 7.41 -11.11 14.06
CA PRO A 115 5.96 -10.96 13.93
C PRO A 115 5.47 -11.17 12.50
N LEU A 116 4.25 -11.73 12.34
CA LEU A 116 3.65 -11.95 11.03
C LEU A 116 2.13 -11.90 11.12
N ASP A 117 1.48 -11.07 10.29
CA ASP A 117 0.02 -10.90 10.29
C ASP A 117 -0.67 -11.50 9.07
N ALA A 118 0.02 -11.54 7.93
CA ALA A 118 -0.54 -12.16 6.73
C ALA A 118 0.53 -12.75 5.81
N ILE A 119 0.12 -13.77 5.06
CA ILE A 119 0.87 -14.30 3.93
C ILE A 119 0.07 -14.05 2.65
N VAL A 120 0.73 -13.46 1.66
CA VAL A 120 0.19 -13.30 0.32
C VAL A 120 0.64 -14.48 -0.54
N ILE A 121 -0.29 -15.29 -0.99
CA ILE A 121 -0.06 -16.32 -1.99
C ILE A 121 -0.19 -15.63 -3.36
N ASP A 122 0.97 -15.34 -3.96
CA ASP A 122 1.06 -14.60 -5.22
C ASP A 122 0.84 -15.52 -6.43
N SER A 123 0.96 -14.99 -7.64
CA SER A 123 0.79 -15.71 -8.91
C SER A 123 1.89 -16.77 -9.11
N PRO A 124 1.56 -17.94 -9.66
CA PRO A 124 0.26 -18.53 -9.89
C PRO A 124 -0.16 -19.47 -8.73
N TRP A 125 -1.38 -19.36 -8.27
CA TRP A 125 -1.95 -20.26 -7.27
C TRP A 125 -3.21 -20.99 -7.75
N ALA A 126 -3.91 -20.41 -8.74
CA ALA A 126 -5.16 -20.95 -9.27
C ALA A 126 -4.91 -21.97 -10.40
N THR A 127 -5.94 -22.77 -10.71
CA THR A 127 -5.89 -23.75 -11.81
C THR A 127 -5.57 -23.12 -13.17
N GLN A 128 -6.01 -21.86 -13.38
CA GLN A 128 -5.68 -20.99 -14.53
C GLN A 128 -5.87 -19.51 -14.11
N TYR A 129 -5.43 -18.56 -14.92
CA TYR A 129 -5.66 -17.11 -14.74
C TYR A 129 -7.06 -16.72 -15.21
N ASN A 130 -8.00 -16.24 -14.45
CA ASN A 130 -8.19 -16.31 -13.01
C ASN A 130 -9.45 -17.16 -12.80
N THR A 131 -9.31 -18.41 -12.44
CA THR A 131 -10.42 -19.34 -12.27
C THR A 131 -11.07 -19.28 -10.89
N TRP A 132 -10.40 -18.65 -9.92
CA TRP A 132 -10.83 -18.58 -8.52
C TRP A 132 -10.93 -19.96 -7.86
N GLU A 133 -10.00 -20.85 -8.21
CA GLU A 133 -9.93 -22.20 -7.71
C GLU A 133 -8.47 -22.57 -7.46
N PHE A 134 -8.12 -22.95 -6.24
CA PHE A 134 -6.77 -23.39 -5.92
C PHE A 134 -6.38 -24.58 -6.80
N ASN A 135 -5.17 -24.54 -7.37
CA ASN A 135 -4.63 -25.64 -8.13
C ASN A 135 -4.36 -26.81 -7.17
N PRO A 136 -5.06 -27.96 -7.31
CA PRO A 136 -4.96 -29.07 -6.36
C PRO A 136 -3.60 -29.77 -6.37
N HIS A 137 -2.80 -29.57 -7.43
CA HIS A 137 -1.43 -30.09 -7.50
C HIS A 137 -0.46 -29.24 -6.67
N GLN A 138 -0.67 -27.93 -6.59
CA GLN A 138 0.14 -27.03 -5.76
C GLN A 138 -0.40 -26.99 -4.32
N PHE A 139 -1.71 -26.96 -4.16
CA PHE A 139 -2.41 -26.79 -2.90
C PHE A 139 -3.43 -27.91 -2.70
N PRO A 140 -2.99 -29.12 -2.26
CA PRO A 140 -3.87 -30.27 -2.11
C PRO A 140 -4.91 -30.12 -0.99
N ASP A 141 -4.63 -29.31 0.04
CA ASP A 141 -5.56 -28.97 1.13
C ASP A 141 -5.49 -27.48 1.47
N PRO A 142 -6.00 -26.59 0.60
CA PRO A 142 -5.94 -25.15 0.85
C PRO A 142 -6.76 -24.73 2.09
N ARG A 143 -7.88 -25.42 2.38
CA ARG A 143 -8.70 -25.14 3.57
C ARG A 143 -7.95 -25.47 4.85
N GLY A 144 -7.28 -26.61 4.93
CA GLY A 144 -6.47 -26.98 6.09
C GLY A 144 -5.26 -26.07 6.27
N MET A 145 -4.58 -25.69 5.17
CA MET A 145 -3.48 -24.72 5.21
C MET A 145 -3.96 -23.36 5.76
N ILE A 146 -5.03 -22.79 5.22
CA ILE A 146 -5.58 -21.51 5.65
C ILE A 146 -6.01 -21.56 7.12
N ALA A 147 -6.68 -22.65 7.53
CA ALA A 147 -7.10 -22.83 8.92
C ALA A 147 -5.91 -22.93 9.88
N ARG A 148 -4.79 -23.54 9.46
CA ARG A 148 -3.56 -23.61 10.25
C ARG A 148 -2.94 -22.23 10.45
N LEU A 149 -2.79 -21.43 9.39
CA LEU A 149 -2.29 -20.05 9.48
C LEU A 149 -3.19 -19.23 10.41
N ARG A 150 -4.51 -19.35 10.21
CA ARG A 150 -5.50 -18.60 10.97
C ARG A 150 -5.52 -18.94 12.45
N ALA A 151 -5.24 -20.20 12.82
CA ALA A 151 -5.16 -20.64 14.22
C ALA A 151 -4.02 -19.93 15.01
N ASP A 152 -2.97 -19.51 14.32
CA ASP A 152 -1.87 -18.70 14.86
C ASP A 152 -2.06 -17.18 14.59
N GLY A 153 -3.24 -16.75 14.13
CA GLY A 153 -3.58 -15.35 13.88
C GLY A 153 -3.08 -14.78 12.56
N VAL A 154 -2.51 -15.60 11.68
CA VAL A 154 -1.99 -15.17 10.38
C VAL A 154 -3.07 -15.29 9.30
N ARG A 155 -3.32 -14.21 8.55
CA ARG A 155 -4.31 -14.17 7.48
C ARG A 155 -3.73 -14.62 6.16
N THR A 156 -4.60 -15.12 5.30
CA THR A 156 -4.24 -15.47 3.92
C THR A 156 -4.78 -14.44 2.96
N VAL A 157 -3.92 -13.98 2.06
CA VAL A 157 -4.24 -13.06 0.96
C VAL A 157 -3.90 -13.78 -0.35
N VAL A 158 -4.76 -13.68 -1.38
CA VAL A 158 -4.48 -14.26 -2.70
C VAL A 158 -4.36 -13.18 -3.77
N TRP A 159 -3.46 -13.40 -4.72
CA TRP A 159 -3.24 -12.53 -5.86
C TRP A 159 -4.23 -12.81 -6.99
N VAL A 160 -4.71 -11.76 -7.67
CA VAL A 160 -5.58 -11.85 -8.84
C VAL A 160 -5.35 -10.69 -9.80
N THR A 161 -5.75 -10.87 -11.07
CA THR A 161 -5.83 -9.81 -12.09
C THR A 161 -7.20 -9.81 -12.76
N PRO A 162 -7.60 -8.75 -13.48
CA PRO A 162 -8.87 -8.71 -14.20
C PRO A 162 -8.88 -9.49 -15.53
N TRP A 163 -7.94 -10.42 -15.72
CA TRP A 163 -7.77 -11.17 -16.96
C TRP A 163 -8.26 -12.60 -16.85
N VAL A 164 -8.80 -13.13 -17.94
CA VAL A 164 -9.06 -14.56 -18.11
C VAL A 164 -8.35 -15.04 -19.35
N ASN A 165 -7.53 -16.10 -19.21
CA ASN A 165 -6.62 -16.50 -20.29
C ASN A 165 -7.20 -17.55 -21.24
N LEU A 166 -6.83 -17.38 -22.50
CA LEU A 166 -6.93 -18.39 -23.56
C LEU A 166 -5.65 -19.24 -23.64
N ASP A 167 -4.49 -18.64 -23.38
CA ASP A 167 -3.18 -19.28 -23.45
C ASP A 167 -2.22 -18.62 -22.47
N SER A 168 -1.64 -19.40 -21.57
CA SER A 168 -0.69 -18.91 -20.55
C SER A 168 0.75 -19.39 -20.81
N ARG A 169 1.04 -20.08 -21.93
CA ARG A 169 2.38 -20.65 -22.22
C ARG A 169 3.47 -19.61 -22.41
N ASN A 170 3.10 -18.42 -22.87
CA ASN A 170 4.02 -17.29 -23.08
C ASN A 170 4.07 -16.34 -21.88
N GLY A 171 3.63 -16.78 -20.71
CA GLY A 171 3.78 -16.01 -19.49
C GLY A 171 5.25 -15.80 -19.11
N GLN A 172 5.53 -14.67 -18.46
CA GLN A 172 6.91 -14.31 -18.08
C GLN A 172 7.46 -15.13 -16.90
N ILE A 173 6.61 -15.81 -16.14
CA ILE A 173 7.05 -16.71 -15.07
C ILE A 173 6.99 -18.15 -15.58
N PRO A 174 8.13 -18.73 -16.00
CA PRO A 174 8.15 -20.12 -16.44
C PRO A 174 7.87 -21.05 -15.25
N PRO A 175 7.30 -22.24 -15.50
CA PRO A 175 7.21 -23.29 -14.49
C PRO A 175 8.59 -23.63 -13.95
N GLN A 176 8.71 -23.79 -12.63
CA GLN A 176 9.92 -24.33 -12.01
C GLN A 176 10.07 -25.81 -12.38
N PRO A 177 11.30 -26.37 -12.44
CA PRO A 177 11.49 -27.78 -12.63
C PRO A 177 10.73 -28.59 -11.57
N GLY A 178 9.86 -29.51 -12.01
CA GLY A 178 9.01 -30.30 -11.11
C GLY A 178 7.71 -29.62 -10.65
N SER A 179 7.43 -28.39 -11.10
CA SER A 179 6.16 -27.71 -10.83
C SER A 179 4.99 -28.42 -11.51
N GLU A 180 3.91 -28.59 -10.75
CA GLU A 180 2.64 -29.18 -11.21
C GLU A 180 1.62 -28.13 -11.65
N ARG A 181 2.07 -26.93 -12.03
CA ARG A 181 1.21 -25.86 -12.51
C ARG A 181 0.57 -26.19 -13.86
N LEU A 182 -0.74 -26.07 -13.96
CA LEU A 182 -1.53 -26.45 -15.14
C LEU A 182 -1.88 -25.26 -16.05
N HIS A 183 -0.95 -24.32 -16.26
CA HIS A 183 -1.20 -23.07 -16.98
C HIS A 183 -1.11 -23.13 -18.51
N SER A 184 -0.94 -24.30 -19.09
CA SER A 184 -0.81 -24.50 -20.55
C SER A 184 -2.13 -24.59 -21.31
N GLN A 185 -3.27 -24.59 -20.61
CA GLN A 185 -4.61 -24.77 -21.20
C GLN A 185 -5.44 -23.48 -21.10
N PRO A 186 -6.42 -23.27 -21.99
CA PRO A 186 -7.41 -22.21 -21.80
C PRO A 186 -8.09 -22.31 -20.44
N ALA A 187 -8.35 -21.18 -19.80
CA ALA A 187 -9.11 -21.15 -18.57
C ALA A 187 -10.54 -21.71 -18.81
N PRO A 188 -11.01 -22.68 -18.01
CA PRO A 188 -12.32 -23.32 -18.24
C PRO A 188 -13.48 -22.33 -18.14
N ASN A 189 -13.32 -21.23 -17.43
CA ASN A 189 -14.30 -20.16 -17.32
C ASN A 189 -14.27 -19.16 -18.50
N TYR A 190 -13.31 -19.25 -19.45
CA TYR A 190 -13.21 -18.31 -20.56
C TYR A 190 -14.40 -18.43 -21.54
N ALA A 191 -14.65 -19.61 -22.07
CA ALA A 191 -15.71 -19.80 -23.06
C ALA A 191 -17.11 -19.47 -22.54
N PRO A 192 -17.50 -19.89 -21.33
CA PRO A 192 -18.76 -19.44 -20.72
C PRO A 192 -18.86 -17.92 -20.51
N ALA A 193 -17.78 -17.28 -20.08
CA ALA A 193 -17.75 -15.83 -19.88
C ALA A 193 -17.84 -15.06 -21.20
N ALA A 194 -17.15 -15.53 -22.24
CA ALA A 194 -17.23 -14.97 -23.59
C ALA A 194 -18.67 -15.06 -24.16
N ALA A 195 -19.30 -16.24 -24.04
CA ALA A 195 -20.66 -16.45 -24.47
C ALA A 195 -21.68 -15.57 -23.73
N ALA A 196 -21.40 -15.24 -22.47
CA ALA A 196 -22.22 -14.37 -21.64
C ALA A 196 -21.91 -12.86 -21.83
N GLY A 197 -20.93 -12.50 -22.67
CA GLY A 197 -20.56 -11.10 -22.91
C GLY A 197 -19.91 -10.43 -21.70
N HIS A 198 -19.05 -11.14 -20.98
CA HIS A 198 -18.43 -10.63 -19.75
C HIS A 198 -17.09 -9.91 -20.01
N PHE A 199 -16.58 -9.93 -21.24
CA PHE A 199 -15.32 -9.31 -21.58
C PHE A 199 -15.50 -7.98 -22.30
N VAL A 200 -14.49 -7.11 -22.20
CA VAL A 200 -14.35 -5.95 -23.06
C VAL A 200 -14.43 -6.41 -24.52
N ALA A 201 -15.20 -5.68 -25.34
CA ALA A 201 -15.51 -6.12 -26.70
C ALA A 201 -14.75 -5.32 -27.78
N GLU A 202 -14.45 -6.00 -28.88
CA GLU A 202 -14.09 -5.34 -30.14
C GLU A 202 -15.33 -4.65 -30.75
N PRO A 203 -15.17 -3.74 -31.74
CA PRO A 203 -16.30 -3.06 -32.38
C PRO A 203 -17.35 -3.97 -33.00
N ASP A 204 -16.98 -5.19 -33.37
CA ASP A 204 -17.89 -6.21 -33.93
C ASP A 204 -18.63 -7.04 -32.86
N GLY A 205 -18.35 -6.76 -31.59
CA GLY A 205 -18.97 -7.45 -30.44
C GLY A 205 -18.22 -8.72 -29.99
N SER A 206 -17.17 -9.13 -30.67
CA SER A 206 -16.33 -10.25 -30.21
C SER A 206 -15.49 -9.83 -28.98
N PRO A 207 -15.08 -10.77 -28.10
CA PRO A 207 -14.19 -10.46 -27.01
C PRO A 207 -12.87 -9.84 -27.49
N PHE A 208 -12.45 -8.74 -26.86
CA PHE A 208 -11.12 -8.19 -27.08
C PHE A 208 -10.07 -9.13 -26.49
N VAL A 209 -9.14 -9.59 -27.31
CA VAL A 209 -8.05 -10.51 -26.94
C VAL A 209 -6.72 -9.81 -27.14
N THR A 210 -5.86 -9.86 -26.12
CA THR A 210 -4.51 -9.31 -26.19
C THR A 210 -3.51 -10.11 -25.38
N GLN A 211 -2.23 -9.92 -25.71
CA GLN A 211 -1.11 -10.41 -24.92
C GLN A 211 -0.90 -9.50 -23.72
N TRP A 212 -0.80 -10.09 -22.55
CA TRP A 212 -0.33 -9.46 -21.32
C TRP A 212 0.85 -10.25 -20.75
N TRP A 213 1.46 -9.84 -19.64
CA TRP A 213 2.70 -10.46 -19.17
C TRP A 213 2.57 -11.94 -18.74
N MET A 214 1.37 -12.40 -18.41
CA MET A 214 1.12 -13.81 -18.03
C MET A 214 0.36 -14.61 -19.10
N GLY A 215 0.34 -14.15 -20.35
CA GLY A 215 -0.24 -14.91 -21.45
C GLY A 215 -1.16 -14.10 -22.36
N THR A 216 -2.05 -14.77 -23.05
CA THR A 216 -3.03 -14.20 -23.97
C THR A 216 -4.43 -14.42 -23.42
N GLY A 217 -5.22 -13.37 -23.30
CA GLY A 217 -6.56 -13.45 -22.74
C GLY A 217 -7.40 -12.19 -22.96
N SER A 218 -8.52 -12.11 -22.26
CA SER A 218 -9.46 -11.00 -22.33
C SER A 218 -9.67 -10.36 -20.95
N PRO A 219 -9.70 -9.02 -20.87
CA PRO A 219 -10.04 -8.32 -19.64
C PRO A 219 -11.54 -8.36 -19.40
N VAL A 220 -11.93 -8.52 -18.14
CA VAL A 220 -13.34 -8.49 -17.71
C VAL A 220 -13.88 -7.06 -17.83
N ASP A 221 -15.07 -6.92 -18.37
CA ASP A 221 -15.77 -5.63 -18.46
C ASP A 221 -16.62 -5.38 -17.21
N PHE A 222 -16.01 -4.73 -16.22
CA PHE A 222 -16.70 -4.37 -14.97
C PHE A 222 -17.76 -3.27 -15.13
N THR A 223 -17.95 -2.69 -16.30
CA THR A 223 -19.10 -1.82 -16.59
C THR A 223 -20.36 -2.63 -16.84
N SER A 224 -20.23 -3.92 -17.15
CA SER A 224 -21.34 -4.87 -17.25
C SER A 224 -21.73 -5.38 -15.87
N ARG A 225 -23.01 -5.16 -15.49
CA ARG A 225 -23.56 -5.71 -14.24
C ARG A 225 -23.51 -7.25 -14.18
N GLY A 226 -23.57 -7.92 -15.34
CA GLY A 226 -23.46 -9.37 -15.45
C GLY A 226 -22.04 -9.85 -15.14
N ALA A 227 -21.03 -9.21 -15.75
CA ALA A 227 -19.63 -9.52 -15.55
C ALA A 227 -19.16 -9.21 -14.13
N GLU A 228 -19.56 -8.06 -13.57
CA GLU A 228 -19.27 -7.69 -12.17
C GLU A 228 -19.83 -8.73 -11.19
N ARG A 229 -21.10 -9.11 -11.35
CA ARG A 229 -21.72 -10.13 -10.49
C ARG A 229 -21.01 -11.48 -10.62
N TRP A 230 -20.75 -11.92 -11.84
CA TRP A 230 -20.04 -13.18 -12.08
C TRP A 230 -18.67 -13.21 -11.41
N TRP A 231 -17.88 -12.13 -11.54
CA TRP A 231 -16.56 -12.02 -10.95
C TRP A 231 -16.63 -12.01 -9.42
N ARG A 232 -17.53 -11.23 -8.86
CA ARG A 232 -17.78 -11.14 -7.42
C ARG A 232 -18.17 -12.48 -6.81
N GLU A 233 -19.13 -13.20 -7.42
CA GLU A 233 -19.52 -14.53 -6.97
C GLU A 233 -18.38 -15.55 -7.13
N SER A 234 -17.51 -15.39 -8.12
CA SER A 234 -16.33 -16.23 -8.29
C SER A 234 -15.29 -15.97 -7.18
N ALA A 235 -15.04 -14.71 -6.82
CA ALA A 235 -14.14 -14.34 -5.73
C ALA A 235 -14.61 -14.89 -4.38
N LYS A 236 -15.90 -14.90 -4.12
CA LYS A 236 -16.47 -15.42 -2.86
C LYS A 236 -16.10 -16.88 -2.59
N ARG A 237 -15.87 -17.69 -3.63
CA ARG A 237 -15.48 -19.10 -3.45
C ARG A 237 -14.21 -19.28 -2.63
N VAL A 238 -13.18 -18.44 -2.89
CA VAL A 238 -11.93 -18.51 -2.13
C VAL A 238 -12.02 -17.78 -0.78
N LEU A 239 -12.81 -16.71 -0.72
CA LEU A 239 -13.07 -16.02 0.55
C LEU A 239 -13.79 -16.94 1.56
N GLU A 240 -14.74 -17.76 1.11
CA GLU A 240 -15.46 -18.76 1.93
C GLU A 240 -14.57 -19.94 2.37
N LEU A 241 -13.37 -20.09 1.79
CA LEU A 241 -12.36 -21.02 2.32
C LEU A 241 -11.63 -20.46 3.55
N GLY A 242 -11.74 -19.13 3.80
CA GLY A 242 -11.06 -18.42 4.87
C GLY A 242 -9.98 -17.45 4.41
N VAL A 243 -9.87 -17.19 3.10
CA VAL A 243 -9.02 -16.11 2.57
C VAL A 243 -9.63 -14.77 3.00
N GLU A 244 -8.86 -13.92 3.68
CA GLU A 244 -9.34 -12.65 4.24
C GLU A 244 -8.85 -11.41 3.46
N GLY A 245 -7.97 -11.59 2.47
CA GLY A 245 -7.50 -10.49 1.65
C GLY A 245 -7.31 -10.87 0.18
N ILE A 246 -7.34 -9.85 -0.68
CA ILE A 246 -7.09 -10.00 -2.12
C ILE A 246 -6.03 -8.97 -2.55
N LYS A 247 -4.93 -9.44 -3.17
CA LYS A 247 -3.97 -8.60 -3.88
C LYS A 247 -4.44 -8.46 -5.32
N ALA A 248 -5.02 -7.31 -5.66
CA ALA A 248 -5.53 -6.99 -6.99
C ALA A 248 -4.42 -6.34 -7.83
N ASP A 249 -3.82 -7.13 -8.68
CA ASP A 249 -2.77 -6.70 -9.59
C ASP A 249 -3.32 -6.34 -10.97
N ASP A 250 -2.49 -5.71 -11.83
CA ASP A 250 -2.88 -5.25 -13.16
C ASP A 250 -4.15 -4.37 -13.17
N GLY A 251 -4.85 -4.36 -14.30
CA GLY A 251 -6.00 -3.49 -14.53
C GLY A 251 -5.62 -2.12 -15.06
N ASP A 252 -4.37 -1.98 -15.50
CA ASP A 252 -3.84 -0.72 -16.03
C ASP A 252 -4.48 -0.36 -17.37
N GLY A 253 -4.85 0.90 -17.51
CA GLY A 253 -5.55 1.40 -18.69
C GLY A 253 -4.74 1.34 -19.98
N TYR A 254 -3.42 1.16 -19.92
CA TYR A 254 -2.58 1.08 -21.12
C TYR A 254 -2.80 -0.22 -21.92
N TYR A 255 -3.33 -1.28 -21.32
CA TYR A 255 -3.71 -2.50 -22.04
C TYR A 255 -5.00 -2.32 -22.88
N ILE A 256 -5.77 -1.27 -22.64
CA ILE A 256 -7.10 -1.07 -23.21
C ILE A 256 -6.99 -0.12 -24.41
N PRO A 257 -7.09 -0.61 -25.67
CA PRO A 257 -6.96 0.24 -26.83
C PRO A 257 -8.21 1.10 -27.07
N GLU A 258 -8.05 2.23 -27.75
CA GLU A 258 -9.12 3.21 -27.96
C GLU A 258 -10.36 2.64 -28.68
N ARG A 259 -10.15 1.62 -29.55
CA ARG A 259 -11.19 1.07 -30.42
C ARG A 259 -12.23 0.21 -29.71
N VAL A 260 -11.86 -0.40 -28.56
CA VAL A 260 -12.75 -1.32 -27.86
C VAL A 260 -14.01 -0.66 -27.35
N ARG A 261 -15.02 -1.48 -27.07
CA ARG A 261 -16.31 -1.05 -26.53
C ARG A 261 -16.56 -1.70 -25.17
N LEU A 262 -17.08 -0.89 -24.27
CA LEU A 262 -17.52 -1.29 -22.95
C LEU A 262 -19.03 -1.42 -22.90
N ALA A 263 -19.55 -2.24 -22.02
CA ALA A 263 -20.98 -2.51 -21.91
C ALA A 263 -21.82 -1.27 -21.56
N ASP A 264 -21.23 -0.25 -20.92
CA ASP A 264 -21.87 1.04 -20.65
C ASP A 264 -21.89 2.00 -21.86
N GLY A 265 -21.38 1.58 -23.00
CA GLY A 265 -21.35 2.32 -24.26
C GLY A 265 -20.11 3.20 -24.46
N ARG A 266 -19.24 3.32 -23.47
CA ARG A 266 -17.96 4.03 -23.61
C ARG A 266 -16.98 3.25 -24.46
N SER A 267 -16.06 3.96 -25.12
CA SER A 267 -14.92 3.37 -25.81
C SER A 267 -13.72 3.24 -24.87
N GLY A 268 -12.72 2.43 -25.26
CA GLY A 268 -11.45 2.37 -24.56
C GLY A 268 -10.75 3.74 -24.46
N ALA A 269 -10.93 4.61 -25.47
CA ALA A 269 -10.43 6.00 -25.41
C ALA A 269 -11.00 6.78 -24.21
N GLN A 270 -12.25 6.51 -23.84
CA GLN A 270 -12.99 7.26 -22.80
C GLN A 270 -12.85 6.68 -21.41
N ALA A 271 -12.57 5.37 -21.28
CA ALA A 271 -12.71 4.67 -20.00
C ALA A 271 -11.61 3.64 -19.71
N ALA A 272 -10.46 3.73 -20.34
CA ALA A 272 -9.37 2.77 -20.16
C ALA A 272 -8.98 2.57 -18.67
N TRP A 273 -8.91 3.64 -17.91
CA TRP A 273 -8.54 3.60 -16.48
C TRP A 273 -9.71 3.31 -15.52
N ALA A 274 -10.95 3.39 -16.01
CA ALA A 274 -12.11 3.05 -15.18
C ALA A 274 -12.12 1.57 -14.78
N LEU A 275 -11.65 0.69 -15.66
CA LEU A 275 -11.72 -0.77 -15.43
C LEU A 275 -10.94 -1.22 -14.19
N GLY A 276 -9.74 -0.69 -13.96
CA GLY A 276 -8.96 -0.99 -12.75
C GLY A 276 -9.68 -0.56 -11.47
N GLY A 277 -10.29 0.62 -11.46
CA GLY A 277 -11.10 1.11 -10.35
C GLY A 277 -12.33 0.24 -10.09
N LEU A 278 -13.08 -0.10 -11.13
CA LEU A 278 -14.27 -0.95 -11.05
C LEU A 278 -13.93 -2.39 -10.63
N HIS A 279 -12.80 -2.94 -11.08
CA HIS A 279 -12.29 -4.23 -10.60
C HIS A 279 -12.08 -4.20 -9.08
N ARG A 280 -11.39 -3.18 -8.58
CA ARG A 280 -11.15 -3.00 -7.13
C ARG A 280 -12.46 -2.87 -6.36
N GLU A 281 -13.42 -2.08 -6.84
CA GLU A 281 -14.74 -1.96 -6.22
C GLU A 281 -15.52 -3.28 -6.21
N CYS A 282 -15.43 -4.07 -7.28
CA CYS A 282 -16.03 -5.41 -7.35
C CYS A 282 -15.45 -6.34 -6.28
N LEU A 283 -14.11 -6.38 -6.15
CA LEU A 283 -13.43 -7.20 -5.15
C LEU A 283 -13.69 -6.72 -3.72
N GLN A 284 -13.74 -5.40 -3.50
CA GLN A 284 -14.09 -4.85 -2.18
C GLN A 284 -15.50 -5.28 -1.76
N ARG A 285 -16.48 -5.26 -2.69
CA ARG A 285 -17.83 -5.75 -2.40
C ARG A 285 -17.84 -7.24 -2.04
N ALA A 286 -17.05 -8.08 -2.73
CA ALA A 286 -16.92 -9.49 -2.38
C ALA A 286 -16.37 -9.68 -0.96
N LEU A 287 -15.34 -8.93 -0.61
CA LEU A 287 -14.75 -8.92 0.74
C LEU A 287 -15.77 -8.46 1.80
N ASP A 288 -16.50 -7.37 1.52
CA ASP A 288 -17.51 -6.83 2.44
C ASP A 288 -18.70 -7.80 2.67
N GLU A 289 -19.05 -8.59 1.65
CA GLU A 289 -20.12 -9.59 1.75
C GLU A 289 -19.71 -10.83 2.57
N VAL A 290 -18.44 -11.25 2.48
CA VAL A 290 -17.95 -12.47 3.17
C VAL A 290 -17.28 -12.13 4.50
N HIS A 291 -16.50 -11.05 4.56
CA HIS A 291 -15.73 -10.62 5.72
C HIS A 291 -16.03 -9.16 6.07
N PRO A 292 -17.26 -8.80 6.50
CA PRO A 292 -17.66 -7.41 6.71
C PRO A 292 -16.77 -6.71 7.73
N GLY A 293 -16.07 -5.67 7.29
CA GLY A 293 -15.15 -4.87 8.10
C GLY A 293 -13.83 -5.56 8.47
N ALA A 294 -13.60 -6.80 8.04
CA ALA A 294 -12.39 -7.57 8.31
C ALA A 294 -11.57 -7.86 7.06
N GLY A 295 -12.18 -7.86 5.88
CA GLY A 295 -11.49 -8.12 4.61
C GLY A 295 -10.60 -6.96 4.15
N VAL A 296 -9.48 -7.26 3.47
CA VAL A 296 -8.54 -6.25 2.98
C VAL A 296 -8.28 -6.43 1.49
N LEU A 297 -8.42 -5.33 0.75
CA LEU A 297 -8.00 -5.21 -0.63
C LEU A 297 -6.63 -4.52 -0.70
N PHE A 298 -5.69 -5.14 -1.40
CA PHE A 298 -4.33 -4.64 -1.66
C PHE A 298 -4.13 -4.52 -3.16
N GLY A 299 -4.16 -3.31 -3.72
CA GLY A 299 -4.23 -3.11 -5.15
C GLY A 299 -3.06 -2.34 -5.74
N ARG A 300 -2.70 -2.64 -6.98
CA ARG A 300 -1.69 -1.93 -7.77
C ARG A 300 -2.31 -0.80 -8.56
N SER A 301 -3.14 -1.13 -9.51
CA SER A 301 -3.68 -0.12 -10.41
C SER A 301 -4.97 0.50 -9.89
N GLY A 302 -5.22 1.69 -10.36
CA GLY A 302 -6.40 2.46 -10.03
C GLY A 302 -6.36 3.84 -10.66
N TRP A 303 -7.33 4.66 -10.31
CA TRP A 303 -7.52 6.02 -10.81
C TRP A 303 -7.98 6.95 -9.68
N ALA A 304 -8.50 8.13 -10.01
CA ALA A 304 -9.10 8.99 -8.99
C ALA A 304 -10.22 8.24 -8.23
N GLY A 305 -10.16 8.21 -6.90
CA GLY A 305 -11.10 7.44 -6.06
C GLY A 305 -10.54 6.12 -5.51
N GLN A 306 -9.43 5.62 -6.04
CA GLN A 306 -8.82 4.36 -5.59
C GLN A 306 -8.47 4.32 -4.10
N GLN A 307 -8.21 5.45 -3.49
CA GLN A 307 -7.92 5.56 -2.05
C GLN A 307 -9.08 5.10 -1.16
N ALA A 308 -10.29 5.03 -1.69
CA ALA A 308 -11.47 4.57 -0.97
C ALA A 308 -11.60 3.03 -0.90
N THR A 309 -10.75 2.28 -1.61
CA THR A 309 -10.79 0.82 -1.70
C THR A 309 -9.47 0.18 -1.28
N GLY A 310 -9.19 0.09 0.01
CA GLY A 310 -8.06 -0.69 0.53
C GLY A 310 -6.68 0.01 0.48
N LEU A 311 -5.65 -0.83 0.37
CA LEU A 311 -4.23 -0.46 0.29
C LEU A 311 -3.77 -0.33 -1.17
N ILE A 312 -2.67 0.39 -1.38
CA ILE A 312 -2.00 0.52 -2.67
C ILE A 312 -0.49 0.35 -2.45
N TRP A 313 0.19 -0.43 -3.31
CA TRP A 313 1.65 -0.52 -3.26
C TRP A 313 2.32 0.20 -4.43
N GLY A 314 3.60 0.46 -4.26
CA GLY A 314 4.40 1.26 -5.18
C GLY A 314 4.85 0.57 -6.46
N GLY A 315 4.35 -0.65 -6.77
CA GLY A 315 4.76 -1.43 -7.94
C GLY A 315 6.10 -2.14 -7.76
N ASP A 316 6.67 -2.65 -8.86
CA ASP A 316 7.83 -3.52 -8.90
C ASP A 316 9.14 -2.72 -9.02
N GLN A 317 9.92 -2.65 -7.97
CA GLN A 317 11.21 -1.94 -7.97
C GLN A 317 12.39 -2.89 -8.12
N VAL A 318 13.46 -2.39 -8.72
CA VAL A 318 14.80 -3.02 -8.68
C VAL A 318 15.40 -2.82 -7.28
N SER A 319 16.17 -3.79 -6.79
CA SER A 319 16.87 -3.70 -5.51
C SER A 319 18.11 -2.82 -5.63
N ASP A 320 17.92 -1.50 -5.63
CA ASP A 320 18.99 -0.50 -5.60
C ASP A 320 18.57 0.78 -4.84
N PHE A 321 19.54 1.60 -4.45
CA PHE A 321 19.29 2.84 -3.70
C PHE A 321 18.55 3.90 -4.52
N TRP A 322 18.67 3.88 -5.85
CA TRP A 322 17.92 4.80 -6.71
C TRP A 322 16.43 4.48 -6.66
N SER A 323 16.07 3.22 -6.75
CA SER A 323 14.68 2.75 -6.64
C SER A 323 14.08 3.05 -5.26
N LEU A 324 14.85 2.83 -4.18
CA LEU A 324 14.41 3.22 -2.83
C LEU A 324 14.14 4.74 -2.74
N ARG A 325 15.00 5.58 -3.31
CA ARG A 325 14.80 7.04 -3.36
C ARG A 325 13.54 7.39 -4.15
N VAL A 326 13.36 6.83 -5.34
CA VAL A 326 12.18 7.05 -6.18
C VAL A 326 10.90 6.63 -5.46
N LEU A 327 10.95 5.53 -4.73
CA LEU A 327 9.81 5.02 -3.97
C LEU A 327 9.39 5.96 -2.83
N VAL A 328 10.34 6.58 -2.12
CA VAL A 328 10.02 7.61 -1.12
C VAL A 328 9.31 8.79 -1.79
N VAL A 329 9.81 9.27 -2.93
CA VAL A 329 9.15 10.33 -3.72
C VAL A 329 7.74 9.90 -4.17
N ALA A 330 7.59 8.66 -4.61
CA ALA A 330 6.30 8.10 -5.01
C ALA A 330 5.30 8.08 -3.84
N ALA A 331 5.73 7.69 -2.64
CA ALA A 331 4.90 7.73 -1.44
C ALA A 331 4.43 9.15 -1.09
N LEU A 332 5.33 10.15 -1.23
CA LEU A 332 4.97 11.56 -1.04
C LEU A 332 3.99 12.08 -2.10
N SER A 333 4.17 11.67 -3.36
CA SER A 333 3.26 12.02 -4.47
C SER A 333 1.89 11.37 -4.28
N ALA A 334 1.84 10.09 -3.89
CA ALA A 334 0.62 9.37 -3.54
C ALA A 334 -0.14 10.07 -2.42
N ALA A 335 0.56 10.47 -1.36
CA ALA A 335 -0.01 11.24 -0.24
C ALA A 335 -0.62 12.58 -0.70
N CYS A 336 0.05 13.32 -1.60
CA CYS A 336 -0.48 14.53 -2.22
C CYS A 336 -1.69 14.28 -3.13
N SER A 337 -1.93 13.05 -3.52
CA SER A 337 -3.04 12.62 -4.39
C SER A 337 -4.20 11.92 -3.62
N GLY A 338 -4.17 11.97 -2.28
CA GLY A 338 -5.22 11.40 -1.42
C GLY A 338 -4.99 9.94 -1.02
N ILE A 339 -3.95 9.28 -1.52
CA ILE A 339 -3.61 7.90 -1.17
C ILE A 339 -2.92 7.90 0.19
N SER A 340 -3.61 7.41 1.21
CA SER A 340 -3.13 7.34 2.60
C SER A 340 -2.60 5.96 2.97
N ASN A 341 -3.28 4.91 2.53
CA ASN A 341 -2.93 3.51 2.82
C ASN A 341 -1.94 3.03 1.75
N PHE A 342 -0.66 3.34 1.94
CA PHE A 342 0.42 3.06 1.01
C PHE A 342 1.35 1.96 1.53
N SER A 343 1.84 1.12 0.63
CA SER A 343 2.84 0.09 0.89
C SER A 343 3.85 -0.02 -0.26
N HIS A 344 4.81 -0.89 -0.08
CA HIS A 344 5.83 -1.20 -1.09
C HIS A 344 6.51 -2.54 -0.77
N ASP A 345 7.22 -3.08 -1.76
CA ASP A 345 7.99 -4.31 -1.62
C ASP A 345 9.35 -4.03 -0.98
N ILE A 346 9.52 -4.42 0.29
CA ILE A 346 10.76 -4.21 1.05
C ILE A 346 11.89 -4.98 0.39
N GLY A 347 12.98 -4.26 0.09
CA GLY A 347 14.16 -4.80 -0.57
C GLY A 347 14.09 -4.79 -2.10
N GLY A 348 12.92 -4.44 -2.67
CA GLY A 348 12.65 -4.41 -4.10
C GLY A 348 12.24 -5.77 -4.67
N TYR A 349 11.17 -5.80 -5.47
CA TYR A 349 10.60 -7.01 -6.04
C TYR A 349 11.52 -7.69 -7.07
N LEU A 350 12.08 -6.90 -8.02
CA LEU A 350 12.83 -7.44 -9.16
C LEU A 350 14.22 -8.00 -8.82
N GLY A 351 14.68 -7.82 -7.58
CA GLY A 351 16.01 -8.19 -7.15
C GLY A 351 17.12 -7.22 -7.59
N HIS A 352 18.31 -7.39 -7.02
CA HIS A 352 19.48 -6.62 -7.40
C HIS A 352 19.98 -7.08 -8.77
N ARG A 353 20.23 -6.15 -9.69
CA ARG A 353 20.59 -6.47 -11.09
C ARG A 353 19.61 -7.47 -11.72
N LEU A 354 18.34 -7.40 -11.36
CA LEU A 354 17.20 -8.21 -11.80
C LEU A 354 17.18 -9.68 -11.36
N MET A 355 18.30 -10.27 -10.91
CA MET A 355 18.38 -11.70 -10.60
C MET A 355 19.23 -12.02 -9.36
N GLN A 356 19.63 -11.00 -8.60
CA GLN A 356 20.41 -11.20 -7.40
C GLN A 356 19.61 -10.79 -6.17
N ARG A 357 19.94 -11.38 -5.02
CA ARG A 357 19.38 -10.98 -3.73
C ARG A 357 19.70 -9.52 -3.43
N CYS A 358 18.79 -8.82 -2.76
CA CYS A 358 19.01 -7.46 -2.30
C CYS A 358 20.30 -7.37 -1.44
N PRO A 359 21.18 -6.38 -1.66
CA PRO A 359 22.35 -6.20 -0.79
C PRO A 359 21.95 -5.97 0.68
N PRO A 360 22.72 -6.50 1.66
CA PRO A 360 22.36 -6.43 3.07
C PRO A 360 22.09 -5.01 3.59
N GLU A 361 22.95 -4.04 3.28
CA GLU A 361 22.74 -2.64 3.68
C GLU A 361 21.46 -2.07 3.08
N LEU A 362 21.23 -2.30 1.81
CA LEU A 362 20.02 -1.82 1.14
C LEU A 362 18.76 -2.43 1.75
N LEU A 363 18.77 -3.75 2.05
CA LEU A 363 17.64 -4.41 2.70
C LEU A 363 17.31 -3.76 4.05
N VAL A 364 18.33 -3.49 4.87
CA VAL A 364 18.15 -2.81 6.17
C VAL A 364 17.59 -1.40 5.98
N ARG A 365 18.13 -0.61 5.04
CA ARG A 365 17.62 0.76 4.78
C ARG A 365 16.20 0.76 4.23
N TRP A 366 15.85 -0.22 3.41
CA TRP A 366 14.50 -0.37 2.89
C TRP A 366 13.51 -0.84 3.97
N LEU A 367 13.94 -1.78 4.81
CA LEU A 367 13.20 -2.22 5.99
C LEU A 367 12.92 -1.07 6.97
N GLN A 368 13.91 -0.21 7.22
CA GLN A 368 13.77 1.00 8.02
C GLN A 368 12.71 1.95 7.46
N PHE A 369 12.68 2.14 6.13
CA PHE A 369 11.62 2.90 5.47
C PHE A 369 10.26 2.19 5.64
N GLY A 370 10.20 0.88 5.40
CA GLY A 370 8.98 0.06 5.54
C GLY A 370 8.37 0.12 6.95
N CYS A 371 9.20 0.17 7.99
CA CYS A 371 8.75 0.31 9.38
C CYS A 371 7.88 1.58 9.59
N PHE A 372 8.12 2.63 8.82
CA PHE A 372 7.39 3.88 8.87
C PHE A 372 6.52 4.12 7.63
N THR A 373 5.91 3.05 7.10
CA THR A 373 4.83 3.08 6.11
C THR A 373 3.59 2.40 6.68
N PRO A 374 2.38 2.67 6.15
CA PRO A 374 1.14 2.13 6.72
C PRO A 374 1.08 0.61 6.80
N LEU A 375 1.49 -0.10 5.75
CA LEU A 375 1.67 -1.55 5.72
C LEU A 375 3.14 -1.85 5.48
N MET A 376 3.71 -2.73 6.28
CA MET A 376 5.06 -3.26 6.10
C MET A 376 4.98 -4.60 5.34
N HIS A 377 5.45 -4.62 4.08
CA HIS A 377 5.27 -5.76 3.18
C HIS A 377 6.60 -6.25 2.61
N ALA A 378 6.95 -7.51 2.87
CA ALA A 378 8.12 -8.17 2.30
C ALA A 378 7.71 -9.01 1.08
N HIS A 379 8.17 -8.61 -0.10
CA HIS A 379 7.89 -9.30 -1.36
C HIS A 379 9.08 -9.19 -2.31
N SER A 380 9.47 -10.30 -2.95
CA SER A 380 10.54 -10.32 -3.94
C SER A 380 10.51 -11.60 -4.78
N ARG A 381 11.04 -11.48 -6.01
CA ARG A 381 11.37 -12.62 -6.87
C ARG A 381 12.54 -13.46 -6.34
N MET A 382 13.40 -12.84 -5.54
CA MET A 382 14.57 -13.50 -4.97
C MET A 382 14.34 -13.81 -3.50
N PRO A 383 14.87 -14.93 -2.97
CA PRO A 383 14.81 -15.20 -1.53
C PRO A 383 15.43 -14.04 -0.75
N GLN A 384 14.63 -13.31 0.00
CA GLN A 384 15.05 -12.14 0.81
C GLN A 384 14.67 -12.29 2.28
N GLU A 385 14.36 -13.50 2.71
CA GLU A 385 14.07 -13.79 4.10
C GLU A 385 15.32 -13.53 4.95
N PRO A 386 15.17 -12.94 6.16
CA PRO A 386 16.31 -12.43 6.94
C PRO A 386 17.33 -13.51 7.32
N TRP A 387 16.92 -14.77 7.47
CA TRP A 387 17.83 -15.88 7.76
C TRP A 387 18.83 -16.20 6.66
N HIS A 388 18.69 -15.60 5.49
CA HIS A 388 19.66 -15.71 4.40
C HIS A 388 20.81 -14.70 4.47
N TYR A 389 20.80 -13.76 5.44
CA TYR A 389 21.73 -12.62 5.47
C TYR A 389 22.72 -12.65 6.64
N GLY A 390 22.48 -13.45 7.67
CA GLY A 390 23.31 -13.51 8.88
C GLY A 390 22.75 -12.71 10.06
N GLY A 391 23.43 -12.82 11.23
CA GLY A 391 22.89 -12.40 12.52
C GLY A 391 22.51 -10.92 12.61
N ASP A 392 23.41 -10.02 12.22
CA ASP A 392 23.17 -8.56 12.35
C ASP A 392 21.95 -8.09 11.56
N VAL A 393 21.76 -8.59 10.33
CA VAL A 393 20.59 -8.27 9.51
C VAL A 393 19.34 -8.91 10.08
N MET A 394 19.44 -10.14 10.59
CA MET A 394 18.33 -10.84 11.23
C MET A 394 17.82 -10.08 12.46
N ASP A 395 18.71 -9.60 13.31
CA ASP A 395 18.36 -8.88 14.54
C ASP A 395 17.69 -7.55 14.19
N LEU A 396 18.27 -6.79 13.25
CA LEU A 396 17.66 -5.54 12.77
C LEU A 396 16.30 -5.79 12.10
N TYR A 397 16.15 -6.88 11.36
CA TYR A 397 14.87 -7.23 10.74
C TYR A 397 13.79 -7.45 11.80
N ARG A 398 14.09 -8.26 12.82
CA ARG A 398 13.19 -8.52 13.95
C ARG A 398 12.83 -7.23 14.68
N ASP A 399 13.83 -6.40 15.00
CA ASP A 399 13.63 -5.16 15.75
C ASP A 399 12.73 -4.17 15.02
N TYR A 400 12.91 -3.98 13.69
CA TYR A 400 12.10 -3.06 12.90
C TYR A 400 10.69 -3.57 12.62
N VAL A 401 10.51 -4.89 12.44
CA VAL A 401 9.17 -5.48 12.36
C VAL A 401 8.44 -5.33 13.70
N ALA A 402 9.11 -5.65 14.83
CA ALA A 402 8.53 -5.48 16.15
C ALA A 402 8.19 -4.00 16.47
N LEU A 403 9.03 -3.05 16.03
CA LEU A 403 8.74 -1.62 16.18
C LEU A 403 7.52 -1.20 15.34
N HIS A 404 7.40 -1.72 14.12
CA HIS A 404 6.24 -1.45 13.26
C HIS A 404 4.95 -1.94 13.92
N GLU A 405 4.93 -3.18 14.43
CA GLU A 405 3.79 -3.74 15.16
C GLU A 405 3.40 -2.90 16.39
N GLN A 406 4.39 -2.44 17.14
CA GLN A 406 4.13 -1.56 18.29
C GLN A 406 3.49 -0.25 17.87
N LEU A 407 3.82 0.29 16.69
CA LEU A 407 3.29 1.56 16.19
C LEU A 407 1.86 1.46 15.59
N VAL A 408 1.29 0.28 15.45
CA VAL A 408 -0.04 0.09 14.84
C VAL A 408 -1.13 0.97 15.47
N PRO A 409 -1.27 1.14 16.80
CA PRO A 409 -2.28 2.05 17.36
C PRO A 409 -2.11 3.49 16.90
N TYR A 410 -0.85 3.96 16.81
CA TYR A 410 -0.52 5.29 16.32
C TYR A 410 -0.89 5.48 14.84
N VAL A 411 -0.57 4.49 14.01
CA VAL A 411 -0.90 4.48 12.58
C VAL A 411 -2.40 4.46 12.37
N ARG A 412 -3.14 3.65 13.11
CA ARG A 412 -4.60 3.56 13.05
C ARG A 412 -5.30 4.86 13.47
N ALA A 413 -4.77 5.56 14.47
CA ALA A 413 -5.25 6.90 14.82
C ALA A 413 -5.05 7.92 13.68
N ALA A 414 -3.92 7.80 12.96
CA ALA A 414 -3.66 8.61 11.77
C ALA A 414 -4.56 8.21 10.59
N ALA A 415 -4.81 6.90 10.38
CA ALA A 415 -5.73 6.38 9.37
C ALA A 415 -7.18 6.85 9.62
N LEU A 416 -7.65 6.82 10.87
CA LEU A 416 -8.94 7.39 11.26
C LEU A 416 -9.04 8.88 10.89
N THR A 417 -7.96 9.62 11.08
CA THR A 417 -7.87 11.03 10.68
C THR A 417 -7.95 11.16 9.16
N ALA A 418 -7.24 10.32 8.41
CA ALA A 418 -7.26 10.31 6.95
C ALA A 418 -8.66 10.03 6.40
N ALA A 419 -9.35 9.02 6.92
CA ALA A 419 -10.71 8.66 6.51
C ALA A 419 -11.74 9.78 6.76
N ARG A 420 -11.48 10.68 7.71
CA ARG A 420 -12.40 11.79 8.06
C ARG A 420 -12.04 13.12 7.40
N THR A 421 -10.79 13.32 7.09
CA THR A 421 -10.27 14.64 6.68
C THR A 421 -9.50 14.64 5.38
N GLY A 422 -9.10 13.49 4.85
CA GLY A 422 -8.19 13.33 3.72
C GLY A 422 -6.72 13.58 4.06
N MET A 423 -6.37 13.88 5.33
CA MET A 423 -4.98 14.07 5.74
C MET A 423 -4.26 12.72 5.81
N PRO A 424 -3.27 12.43 4.94
CA PRO A 424 -2.67 11.11 4.84
C PRO A 424 -1.81 10.75 6.05
N ILE A 425 -1.48 9.45 6.17
CA ILE A 425 -0.57 8.92 7.19
C ILE A 425 0.86 9.41 6.91
N ILE A 426 1.36 9.20 5.68
CA ILE A 426 2.61 9.80 5.18
C ILE A 426 2.31 11.23 4.75
N ARG A 427 3.07 12.20 5.29
CA ARG A 427 2.80 13.63 5.09
C ARG A 427 4.02 14.36 4.52
N PRO A 428 4.02 14.75 3.25
CA PRO A 428 5.01 15.69 2.72
C PRO A 428 5.09 16.96 3.57
N LEU A 429 6.23 17.64 3.54
CA LEU A 429 6.44 18.85 4.34
C LEU A 429 5.38 19.93 4.07
N CYS A 430 4.89 20.07 2.83
CA CYS A 430 3.80 21.00 2.49
C CYS A 430 2.46 20.69 3.20
N LEU A 431 2.22 19.45 3.60
CA LEU A 431 1.06 19.04 4.39
C LEU A 431 1.35 19.09 5.90
N THR A 432 2.60 18.91 6.32
CA THR A 432 3.03 18.94 7.72
C THR A 432 3.20 20.38 8.23
N ASP A 433 3.83 21.23 7.43
CA ASP A 433 4.04 22.66 7.67
C ASP A 433 3.86 23.47 6.38
N GLY A 434 2.61 23.75 6.04
CA GLY A 434 2.26 24.46 4.80
C GLY A 434 2.80 25.89 4.68
N ARG A 435 3.52 26.41 5.68
CA ARG A 435 4.19 27.70 5.64
C ARG A 435 5.71 27.61 5.48
N ASP A 436 6.26 26.40 5.52
CA ASP A 436 7.69 26.20 5.27
C ASP A 436 7.96 26.36 3.76
N PRO A 437 8.86 27.26 3.35
CA PRO A 437 9.16 27.48 1.93
C PRO A 437 9.74 26.24 1.27
N ARG A 438 10.40 25.35 2.02
CA ARG A 438 10.94 24.08 1.53
C ARG A 438 9.86 23.01 1.31
N GLY A 439 8.61 23.28 1.73
CA GLY A 439 7.51 22.32 1.75
C GLY A 439 7.25 21.61 0.42
N TRP A 440 7.64 22.20 -0.68
CA TRP A 440 7.45 21.70 -2.03
C TRP A 440 8.68 21.08 -2.68
N THR A 441 9.82 21.11 -2.00
CA THR A 441 11.11 20.62 -2.53
C THR A 441 11.69 19.48 -1.71
N VAL A 442 11.31 19.34 -0.44
CA VAL A 442 11.74 18.21 0.41
C VAL A 442 11.05 16.93 -0.08
N ALA A 443 11.88 15.99 -0.57
CA ALA A 443 11.43 14.76 -1.22
C ALA A 443 12.05 13.50 -0.58
N ASP A 444 12.73 13.62 0.56
CA ASP A 444 13.52 12.57 1.21
C ASP A 444 13.25 12.45 2.72
N ALA A 445 12.27 13.20 3.22
CA ALA A 445 11.80 13.14 4.60
C ALA A 445 10.32 13.48 4.67
N TYR A 446 9.61 12.95 5.68
CA TYR A 446 8.16 13.10 5.78
C TYR A 446 7.64 13.00 7.22
N GLY A 447 6.49 13.59 7.44
CA GLY A 447 5.69 13.33 8.64
C GLY A 447 5.03 11.96 8.57
N TYR A 448 5.18 11.14 9.59
CA TYR A 448 4.44 9.91 9.77
C TYR A 448 3.40 10.11 10.86
N GLY A 449 2.13 10.19 10.47
CA GLY A 449 1.09 10.69 11.36
C GLY A 449 1.32 12.14 11.81
N PRO A 450 0.74 12.57 12.95
CA PRO A 450 0.82 13.95 13.44
C PRO A 450 2.11 14.28 14.19
N ALA A 451 2.81 13.28 14.74
CA ALA A 451 3.85 13.48 15.73
C ALA A 451 5.27 13.14 15.26
N LEU A 452 5.42 12.21 14.31
CA LEU A 452 6.74 11.73 13.89
C LEU A 452 7.21 12.45 12.61
N TRP A 453 8.52 12.70 12.53
CA TRP A 453 9.23 13.12 11.32
C TRP A 453 10.31 12.10 11.01
N VAL A 454 10.22 11.48 9.84
CA VAL A 454 11.04 10.32 9.42
C VAL A 454 11.92 10.73 8.25
N ALA A 455 13.19 10.37 8.31
CA ALA A 455 14.17 10.69 7.27
C ALA A 455 14.97 9.44 6.84
N PRO A 456 14.48 8.65 5.86
CA PRO A 456 15.16 7.45 5.39
C PRO A 456 16.57 7.76 4.84
N VAL A 457 17.52 6.84 5.04
CA VAL A 457 18.85 6.92 4.44
C VAL A 457 18.77 6.35 3.02
N LEU A 458 19.08 7.18 2.03
CA LEU A 458 18.85 6.91 0.61
C LEU A 458 20.15 6.83 -0.22
N GLU A 459 21.28 6.71 0.44
CA GLU A 459 22.61 6.61 -0.19
C GLU A 459 23.40 5.45 0.42
N GLU A 460 24.01 4.66 -0.46
CA GLU A 460 24.85 3.54 -0.05
C GLU A 460 26.04 4.04 0.78
N GLY A 461 26.35 3.35 1.87
CA GLY A 461 27.46 3.67 2.76
C GLY A 461 27.27 4.91 3.63
N ALA A 462 26.17 5.64 3.50
CA ALA A 462 25.96 6.84 4.34
C ALA A 462 25.75 6.46 5.81
N ARG A 463 26.42 7.22 6.70
CA ARG A 463 26.33 7.08 8.16
C ARG A 463 25.93 8.37 8.87
N GLU A 464 25.68 9.39 8.10
CA GLU A 464 25.08 10.67 8.48
C GLU A 464 24.25 11.20 7.32
N ARG A 465 23.31 12.09 7.59
CA ARG A 465 22.59 12.81 6.55
C ARG A 465 22.10 14.17 7.02
N GLU A 466 21.94 15.08 6.06
CA GLU A 466 21.24 16.33 6.25
C GLU A 466 19.73 16.11 6.12
N VAL A 467 18.95 16.74 7.01
CA VAL A 467 17.50 16.60 7.09
C VAL A 467 16.84 17.96 7.25
N ALA A 468 15.91 18.27 6.37
CA ALA A 468 15.02 19.41 6.52
C ALA A 468 14.02 19.16 7.66
N LEU A 469 14.26 19.69 8.85
CA LEU A 469 13.39 19.52 9.99
C LEU A 469 12.28 20.61 9.97
N PRO A 470 10.98 20.24 10.07
CA PRO A 470 9.89 21.20 10.08
C PRO A 470 9.97 22.13 11.28
N ARG A 471 9.34 23.33 11.20
CA ARG A 471 9.32 24.28 12.32
C ARG A 471 8.69 23.66 13.57
N GLY A 472 9.23 24.02 14.73
CA GLY A 472 8.81 23.54 16.05
C GLY A 472 9.96 22.96 16.84
N ASP A 473 9.64 22.38 17.98
CA ASP A 473 10.61 21.67 18.80
C ASP A 473 10.43 20.16 18.59
N TRP A 474 11.53 19.49 18.42
CA TRP A 474 11.61 18.07 18.10
C TRP A 474 12.53 17.36 19.07
N ILE A 475 12.31 16.08 19.27
CA ILE A 475 13.13 15.20 20.08
C ILE A 475 13.59 14.06 19.18
N GLU A 476 14.88 13.90 19.00
CA GLU A 476 15.45 12.76 18.26
C GLU A 476 15.22 11.49 19.09
N THR A 477 14.66 10.45 18.45
CA THR A 477 14.11 9.31 19.17
C THR A 477 15.16 8.40 19.82
N TRP A 478 16.36 8.32 19.24
CA TRP A 478 17.41 7.41 19.68
C TRP A 478 18.28 8.01 20.80
N SER A 479 18.59 9.29 20.69
CA SER A 479 19.43 10.00 21.67
C SER A 479 18.65 10.77 22.73
N GLY A 480 17.39 11.07 22.48
CA GLY A 480 16.61 11.98 23.29
C GLY A 480 16.96 13.48 23.11
N GLN A 481 17.88 13.80 22.20
CA GLN A 481 18.30 15.18 22.00
C GLN A 481 17.16 16.07 21.50
N ARG A 482 16.98 17.25 22.15
CA ARG A 482 16.05 18.28 21.68
C ARG A 482 16.68 19.11 20.57
N VAL A 483 15.93 19.28 19.51
CA VAL A 483 16.35 20.06 18.33
C VAL A 483 15.25 21.06 17.97
N ARG A 484 15.63 22.31 17.73
CA ARG A 484 14.73 23.31 17.17
C ARG A 484 14.73 23.19 15.66
N GLY A 485 13.57 22.84 15.09
CA GLY A 485 13.40 22.77 13.64
C GLY A 485 13.11 24.13 13.00
N GLY A 486 12.94 24.11 11.69
CA GLY A 486 12.78 25.28 10.81
C GLY A 486 14.01 25.53 9.94
N GLY A 487 15.00 24.65 10.02
CA GLY A 487 16.21 24.63 9.22
C GLY A 487 16.63 23.20 8.89
N ASP A 488 17.79 23.05 8.31
CA ASP A 488 18.41 21.77 8.03
C ASP A 488 19.33 21.36 9.18
N VAL A 489 19.35 20.09 9.51
CA VAL A 489 20.17 19.51 10.58
C VAL A 489 20.94 18.31 10.04
N VAL A 490 22.21 18.17 10.42
CA VAL A 490 22.99 16.96 10.15
C VAL A 490 22.83 16.01 11.32
N VAL A 491 22.52 14.75 11.03
CA VAL A 491 22.28 13.72 12.04
C VAL A 491 23.06 12.46 11.71
N SER A 492 23.59 11.80 12.75
CA SER A 492 24.19 10.47 12.64
C SER A 492 23.13 9.44 12.25
N ALA A 493 23.46 8.60 11.29
CA ALA A 493 22.58 7.56 10.74
C ALA A 493 23.37 6.24 10.54
N PRO A 494 23.89 5.64 11.62
CA PRO A 494 24.54 4.33 11.53
C PRO A 494 23.56 3.29 10.97
N LEU A 495 24.03 2.13 10.55
CA LEU A 495 23.18 1.16 9.84
C LEU A 495 21.97 0.72 10.69
N GLU A 496 22.13 0.65 12.00
CA GLU A 496 21.11 0.20 12.96
C GLU A 496 19.98 1.22 13.14
N ARG A 497 20.13 2.47 12.65
CA ARG A 497 19.18 3.54 12.96
C ARG A 497 18.75 4.31 11.72
N ILE A 498 17.45 4.49 11.60
CA ILE A 498 16.85 5.50 10.74
C ILE A 498 16.63 6.78 11.57
N PRO A 499 17.01 7.97 11.08
CA PRO A 499 16.70 9.21 11.76
C PRO A 499 15.20 9.45 11.89
N VAL A 500 14.72 9.57 13.13
CA VAL A 500 13.31 9.85 13.47
C VAL A 500 13.25 10.85 14.60
N TRP A 501 12.36 11.82 14.50
CA TRP A 501 12.06 12.78 15.55
C TRP A 501 10.60 12.72 15.95
N VAL A 502 10.35 12.92 17.22
CA VAL A 502 9.01 13.16 17.76
C VAL A 502 8.82 14.66 18.02
N ARG A 503 7.71 15.21 17.59
CA ARG A 503 7.34 16.61 17.93
C ARG A 503 7.18 16.74 19.45
N ALA A 504 7.91 17.65 20.07
CA ALA A 504 7.85 17.88 21.51
C ALA A 504 6.42 18.25 21.95
N GLY A 505 5.97 17.64 23.04
CA GLY A 505 4.62 17.76 23.57
C GLY A 505 3.58 16.86 22.89
N SER A 506 3.99 15.93 22.03
CA SER A 506 3.07 14.96 21.41
C SER A 506 2.92 13.70 22.24
N ILE A 507 1.75 13.06 22.12
CA ILE A 507 1.47 11.73 22.65
C ILE A 507 1.60 10.72 21.49
N VAL A 508 2.48 9.73 21.66
CA VAL A 508 2.59 8.57 20.78
C VAL A 508 2.02 7.36 21.50
N VAL A 509 1.07 6.69 20.88
CA VAL A 509 0.39 5.51 21.44
C VAL A 509 0.90 4.27 20.74
N THR A 510 1.35 3.27 21.51
CA THR A 510 1.91 2.03 21.00
C THR A 510 1.31 0.82 21.70
N TYR A 511 1.50 -0.36 21.13
CA TYR A 511 1.34 -1.61 21.86
C TYR A 511 2.61 -1.90 22.68
N PRO A 512 2.50 -2.57 23.87
CA PRO A 512 3.66 -3.16 24.52
C PRO A 512 4.26 -4.28 23.63
N ALA A 513 5.58 -4.34 23.52
CA ALA A 513 6.28 -5.30 22.66
C ALA A 513 5.85 -6.77 22.89
N ALA A 514 5.64 -7.16 24.14
CA ALA A 514 5.22 -8.52 24.50
C ALA A 514 3.85 -8.93 23.93
N HIS A 515 2.98 -7.96 23.60
CA HIS A 515 1.63 -8.21 23.07
C HIS A 515 1.56 -8.30 21.55
N VAL A 516 2.66 -8.04 20.86
CA VAL A 516 2.77 -8.09 19.40
C VAL A 516 3.99 -8.90 18.94
N ALA A 517 4.58 -9.69 19.83
CA ALA A 517 5.80 -10.46 19.54
C ALA A 517 5.62 -11.51 18.43
N ALA A 518 4.39 -12.04 18.25
CA ALA A 518 4.05 -12.98 17.19
C ALA A 518 3.25 -12.33 16.03
N GLY A 519 3.01 -11.03 16.08
CA GLY A 519 2.10 -10.28 15.23
C GLY A 519 0.84 -9.85 16.00
N LEU A 520 -0.09 -9.19 15.30
CA LEU A 520 -1.34 -8.69 15.89
C LEU A 520 -2.30 -9.84 16.27
N GLY A 521 -2.28 -10.94 15.52
CA GLY A 521 -3.10 -12.11 15.83
C GLY A 521 -4.61 -11.81 15.89
N ASP A 522 -5.35 -12.57 16.69
CA ASP A 522 -6.81 -12.48 16.81
C ASP A 522 -7.33 -11.78 18.05
N THR A 523 -6.43 -11.34 18.93
CA THR A 523 -6.85 -10.57 20.10
C THR A 523 -7.59 -9.31 19.62
N PRO A 524 -8.83 -9.08 20.04
CA PRO A 524 -9.57 -7.88 19.66
C PRO A 524 -8.78 -6.60 20.03
N GLU A 525 -8.80 -5.61 19.15
CA GLU A 525 -8.06 -4.36 19.34
C GLU A 525 -8.33 -3.72 20.72
N HIS A 526 -9.59 -3.74 21.17
CA HIS A 526 -10.01 -3.12 22.42
C HIS A 526 -9.59 -3.89 23.68
N GLU A 527 -9.10 -5.13 23.55
CA GLU A 527 -8.59 -5.94 24.65
C GLU A 527 -7.06 -5.81 24.81
N ARG A 528 -6.35 -5.31 23.78
CA ARG A 528 -4.89 -5.12 23.88
C ARG A 528 -4.57 -3.90 24.73
N PRO A 529 -3.64 -4.03 25.72
CA PRO A 529 -3.18 -2.88 26.49
C PRO A 529 -2.42 -1.89 25.60
N LEU A 530 -2.38 -0.64 26.02
CA LEU A 530 -1.68 0.44 25.31
C LEU A 530 -0.58 1.04 26.19
N VAL A 531 0.42 1.59 25.53
CA VAL A 531 1.40 2.49 26.14
C VAL A 531 1.23 3.87 25.49
N ALA A 532 0.89 4.88 26.28
CA ALA A 532 0.80 6.25 25.81
C ALA A 532 2.00 7.03 26.35
N THR A 533 2.89 7.45 25.44
CA THR A 533 4.10 8.20 25.79
C THR A 533 3.96 9.66 25.44
N LEU A 534 4.03 10.54 26.43
CA LEU A 534 4.17 11.98 26.27
C LEU A 534 5.65 12.33 26.11
N TRP A 535 6.01 12.92 24.97
CA TRP A 535 7.38 13.29 24.63
C TRP A 535 7.67 14.76 24.96
N GLY A 536 8.34 14.99 26.08
CA GLY A 536 8.64 16.32 26.56
C GLY A 536 7.42 17.09 27.08
N SER A 537 7.63 18.30 27.58
CA SER A 537 6.56 19.11 28.13
C SER A 537 5.65 19.66 27.03
N PRO A 538 4.33 19.51 27.13
CA PRO A 538 3.40 20.11 26.18
C PRO A 538 3.46 21.64 26.28
N ARG A 539 3.59 22.32 25.15
CA ARG A 539 3.44 23.76 25.05
C ARG A 539 1.96 24.09 24.91
N LEU A 540 1.42 24.88 25.85
CA LEU A 540 0.09 25.48 25.78
C LEU A 540 -1.06 24.53 25.33
N GLY A 541 -1.81 24.03 26.26
CA GLY A 541 -3.17 23.61 26.07
C GLY A 541 -3.35 22.09 26.03
N HIS A 542 -3.57 21.50 24.89
CA HIS A 542 -4.18 20.20 24.80
C HIS A 542 -3.49 19.34 23.73
N THR A 543 -2.91 18.23 24.18
CA THR A 543 -2.36 17.17 23.32
C THR A 543 -3.28 15.96 23.48
N ALA A 544 -3.74 15.38 22.37
CA ALA A 544 -4.64 14.23 22.40
C ALA A 544 -4.42 13.27 21.24
N ALA A 545 -4.58 11.98 21.52
CA ALA A 545 -4.75 10.92 20.55
C ALA A 545 -6.18 10.37 20.62
N ARG A 546 -6.76 10.02 19.47
CA ARG A 546 -8.05 9.35 19.37
C ARG A 546 -7.89 8.09 18.54
N LEU A 547 -8.30 6.96 19.07
CA LEU A 547 -8.19 5.65 18.46
C LEU A 547 -9.51 5.20 17.81
N PRO A 548 -9.48 4.22 16.89
CA PRO A 548 -10.68 3.70 16.21
C PRO A 548 -11.71 3.10 17.15
N ASP A 549 -11.30 2.47 18.26
CA ASP A 549 -12.16 1.91 19.30
C ASP A 549 -12.90 2.97 20.14
N GLY A 550 -12.67 4.25 19.84
CA GLY A 550 -13.25 5.38 20.57
C GLY A 550 -12.40 5.88 21.74
N SER A 551 -11.33 5.18 22.11
CA SER A 551 -10.41 5.60 23.16
C SER A 551 -9.85 7.00 22.89
N ARG A 552 -9.74 7.82 23.93
CA ARG A 552 -9.17 9.17 23.90
C ARG A 552 -8.12 9.27 24.99
N ILE A 553 -6.94 9.70 24.62
CA ILE A 553 -5.81 9.89 25.53
C ILE A 553 -5.30 11.30 25.31
N GLY A 554 -5.30 12.11 26.35
CA GLY A 554 -4.91 13.51 26.27
C GLY A 554 -4.05 13.94 27.46
N TRP A 555 -3.39 15.08 27.29
CA TRP A 555 -2.70 15.79 28.35
C TRP A 555 -3.22 17.21 28.41
N ARG A 556 -3.78 17.60 29.56
CA ARG A 556 -4.37 18.91 29.74
C ARG A 556 -4.16 19.43 31.17
N HIS A 557 -3.85 20.69 31.30
CA HIS A 557 -3.66 21.36 32.61
C HIS A 557 -2.65 20.63 33.53
N GLY A 558 -1.62 20.01 32.97
CA GLY A 558 -0.61 19.31 33.76
C GLY A 558 -1.00 17.88 34.20
N ALA A 559 -2.06 17.29 33.61
CA ALA A 559 -2.53 15.96 33.95
C ALA A 559 -2.98 15.15 32.72
N TRP A 560 -2.95 13.82 32.85
CA TRP A 560 -3.52 12.92 31.87
C TRP A 560 -5.06 12.94 31.93
N GLU A 561 -5.68 13.05 30.75
CA GLU A 561 -7.11 12.82 30.55
C GLU A 561 -7.28 11.56 29.71
N VAL A 562 -7.83 10.50 30.29
CA VAL A 562 -8.01 9.21 29.63
C VAL A 562 -9.47 8.80 29.66
N ALA A 563 -10.02 8.47 28.50
CA ALA A 563 -11.32 7.83 28.33
C ALA A 563 -11.12 6.61 27.42
N ALA A 564 -10.99 5.44 28.01
CA ALA A 564 -10.75 4.19 27.30
C ALA A 564 -11.42 3.02 28.03
N GLY A 565 -11.84 2.02 27.28
CA GLY A 565 -12.37 0.75 27.79
C GLY A 565 -11.31 -0.33 28.00
N ARG A 566 -10.01 -0.01 27.91
CA ARG A 566 -8.90 -0.94 28.02
C ARG A 566 -7.76 -0.37 28.88
N GLU A 567 -6.81 -1.24 29.25
CA GLU A 567 -5.64 -0.87 30.03
C GLU A 567 -4.72 0.07 29.25
N ILE A 568 -4.24 1.14 29.91
CA ILE A 568 -3.30 2.11 29.32
C ILE A 568 -2.20 2.41 30.33
N THR A 569 -0.97 2.11 29.96
CA THR A 569 0.23 2.55 30.68
C THR A 569 0.61 3.96 30.21
N LEU A 570 0.70 4.90 31.15
CA LEU A 570 1.03 6.30 30.89
C LEU A 570 2.51 6.56 31.18
N VAL A 571 3.24 7.08 30.21
CA VAL A 571 4.68 7.34 30.29
C VAL A 571 4.95 8.81 29.98
N GLU A 572 5.72 9.47 30.83
CA GLU A 572 6.25 10.81 30.58
C GLU A 572 7.75 10.73 30.34
N ARG A 573 8.18 11.08 29.15
CA ARG A 573 9.59 11.31 28.84
C ARG A 573 9.92 12.78 29.03
N SER A 574 10.23 13.15 30.28
CA SER A 574 10.81 14.45 30.59
C SER A 574 12.28 14.43 30.16
N LEU A 575 12.63 15.16 29.11
CA LEU A 575 13.98 15.27 28.54
C LEU A 575 14.52 16.68 28.75
#